data_03997d5426ca28b3cf9608dea49c788f
#
_entry.id   03997d5426ca28b3cf9608dea49c788f
#
_cell.length_a   1.000
_cell.length_b   1.000
_cell.length_c   1.000
_cell.angle_alpha   90.00
_cell.angle_beta   90.00
_cell.angle_gamma   90.00
#
_symmetry.space_group_name_H-M   'P 1'
#
loop_
_entity.id
_entity.type
_entity.pdbx_description
1 polymer ?
#
loop_
_entity_poly.entity_id
_entity_poly.type
_entity_poly.pdbx_seq_one_letter_code
_entity_poly.pdbx_strand_id
1 'polypeptide(L)'
;MSNFKPNLPKENAKIVVMSTNNKELVKRVEELGVKVLSSENLSKLLTFEQYHTDLQFLHYNKDKVFVLKECTSLKENLKKYIPNVIEISKNIEKDYPNNVMLNCVVLNDKLICNTKTIADEVLQMAIKDNLKIINVNQGYTKCSNCIVNENAIITSDKSIYNSCRNEMDVLLIRQGYIELPGTDYGFIGGSSFKYNRNTLVFTGNIKLHPDYESIKSFAQNHNVELFSLTENTMIDIGSIIPIVW
;
A
#
# COMPACT_ATOMS: atom_id res chain seq x y z
N MET A 1 11.72 -5.75 -20.66
CA MET A 1 11.27 -5.33 -19.30
C MET A 1 10.14 -6.24 -18.86
N SER A 2 10.16 -6.72 -17.62
CA SER A 2 9.12 -7.63 -17.13
C SER A 2 7.78 -6.89 -17.11
N ASN A 3 6.72 -7.55 -17.61
CA ASN A 3 5.34 -7.00 -17.63
C ASN A 3 4.68 -6.97 -16.23
N PHE A 4 5.46 -7.22 -15.17
CA PHE A 4 5.02 -7.24 -13.79
C PHE A 4 5.11 -5.84 -13.17
N LYS A 5 4.03 -5.39 -12.58
CA LYS A 5 3.92 -4.08 -11.91
C LYS A 5 3.44 -4.31 -10.48
N PRO A 6 4.28 -4.07 -9.44
CA PRO A 6 3.84 -4.15 -8.05
C PRO A 6 2.56 -3.34 -7.81
N ASN A 7 1.72 -3.78 -6.90
CA ASN A 7 0.42 -3.18 -6.57
C ASN A 7 -0.62 -3.15 -7.71
N LEU A 8 -0.28 -3.63 -8.91
CA LEU A 8 -1.13 -3.57 -10.11
C LEU A 8 -1.33 -4.95 -10.73
N PRO A 9 -2.08 -5.85 -10.08
CA PRO A 9 -2.39 -7.15 -10.62
C PRO A 9 -3.15 -7.02 -11.94
N LYS A 10 -2.74 -7.80 -12.95
CA LYS A 10 -3.38 -7.84 -14.26
C LYS A 10 -4.63 -8.72 -14.26
N GLU A 11 -4.59 -9.77 -13.47
CA GLU A 11 -5.68 -10.72 -13.21
C GLU A 11 -6.10 -10.61 -11.75
N ASN A 12 -7.09 -11.38 -11.33
CA ASN A 12 -7.50 -11.42 -9.94
C ASN A 12 -6.34 -11.81 -9.04
N ALA A 13 -6.11 -11.03 -8.00
CA ALA A 13 -5.13 -11.36 -6.97
C ALA A 13 -5.45 -12.73 -6.38
N LYS A 14 -4.43 -13.59 -6.30
CA LYS A 14 -4.53 -14.95 -5.72
C LYS A 14 -3.99 -14.99 -4.31
N ILE A 15 -2.96 -14.19 -4.05
CA ILE A 15 -2.33 -14.11 -2.72
C ILE A 15 -2.07 -12.65 -2.39
N VAL A 16 -2.46 -12.26 -1.18
CA VAL A 16 -2.17 -10.94 -0.61
C VAL A 16 -1.50 -11.07 0.75
N VAL A 17 -0.76 -10.04 1.15
CA VAL A 17 -0.34 -9.85 2.54
C VAL A 17 -1.18 -8.73 3.14
N MET A 18 -1.73 -8.96 4.34
CA MET A 18 -2.51 -7.96 5.08
C MET A 18 -2.49 -8.23 6.57
N SER A 19 -2.90 -7.23 7.35
CA SER A 19 -3.19 -7.41 8.77
C SER A 19 -4.31 -8.44 8.97
N THR A 20 -4.09 -9.41 9.83
CA THR A 20 -5.13 -10.41 10.19
C THR A 20 -5.82 -10.12 11.53
N ASN A 21 -5.62 -8.93 12.08
CA ASN A 21 -6.29 -8.49 13.30
C ASN A 21 -7.80 -8.32 13.12
N ASN A 22 -8.23 -7.81 11.97
CA ASN A 22 -9.65 -7.69 11.63
C ASN A 22 -10.11 -8.96 10.92
N LYS A 23 -10.73 -9.88 11.67
CA LYS A 23 -11.20 -11.19 11.16
C LYS A 23 -12.30 -11.08 10.11
N GLU A 24 -13.15 -10.04 10.21
CA GLU A 24 -14.17 -9.80 9.21
C GLU A 24 -13.54 -9.46 7.86
N LEU A 25 -12.59 -8.52 7.82
CA LEU A 25 -11.90 -8.14 6.59
C LEU A 25 -11.13 -9.32 5.98
N VAL A 26 -10.47 -10.14 6.80
CA VAL A 26 -9.81 -11.36 6.33
C VAL A 26 -10.81 -12.25 5.61
N LYS A 27 -11.95 -12.57 6.25
CA LYS A 27 -13.01 -13.38 5.67
C LYS A 27 -13.53 -12.78 4.35
N ARG A 28 -13.78 -11.48 4.30
CA ARG A 28 -14.24 -10.79 3.08
C ARG A 28 -13.25 -10.86 1.93
N VAL A 29 -11.94 -10.77 2.22
CA VAL A 29 -10.89 -10.94 1.21
C VAL A 29 -10.84 -12.39 0.72
N GLU A 30 -10.95 -13.36 1.63
CA GLU A 30 -10.99 -14.80 1.27
C GLU A 30 -12.23 -15.18 0.46
N GLU A 31 -13.38 -14.54 0.68
CA GLU A 31 -14.60 -14.69 -0.13
C GLU A 31 -14.40 -14.25 -1.60
N LEU A 32 -13.41 -13.39 -1.89
CA LEU A 32 -12.99 -13.06 -3.27
C LEU A 32 -12.12 -14.16 -3.93
N GLY A 33 -11.87 -15.29 -3.24
CA GLY A 33 -10.98 -16.36 -3.69
C GLY A 33 -9.50 -16.05 -3.48
N VAL A 34 -9.17 -15.12 -2.61
CA VAL A 34 -7.80 -14.67 -2.33
C VAL A 34 -7.25 -15.34 -1.08
N LYS A 35 -6.07 -15.94 -1.17
CA LYS A 35 -5.34 -16.44 -0.01
C LYS A 35 -4.68 -15.28 0.74
N VAL A 36 -4.91 -15.21 2.05
CA VAL A 36 -4.31 -14.20 2.92
C VAL A 36 -3.06 -14.74 3.60
N LEU A 37 -1.96 -14.00 3.50
CA LEU A 37 -0.78 -14.14 4.35
C LEU A 37 -0.81 -13.03 5.41
N SER A 38 -0.57 -13.40 6.66
CA SER A 38 -0.57 -12.44 7.77
C SER A 38 0.70 -11.59 7.77
N SER A 39 0.56 -10.28 7.97
CA SER A 39 1.61 -9.47 8.54
C SER A 39 1.92 -9.87 9.99
N GLU A 40 3.05 -9.46 10.52
CA GLU A 40 3.47 -9.79 11.89
C GLU A 40 3.05 -8.69 12.90
N ASN A 41 3.03 -9.07 14.16
CA ASN A 41 2.90 -8.12 15.26
C ASN A 41 4.29 -7.51 15.57
N LEU A 42 4.48 -6.27 15.22
CA LEU A 42 5.67 -5.50 15.58
C LEU A 42 5.39 -4.71 16.87
N SER A 43 5.50 -5.37 18.01
CA SER A 43 5.18 -4.80 19.32
C SER A 43 5.99 -3.54 19.70
N LYS A 44 7.07 -3.25 19.01
CA LYS A 44 7.84 -2.00 19.13
C LYS A 44 7.09 -0.79 18.60
N LEU A 45 6.18 -0.97 17.64
CA LEU A 45 5.41 0.12 17.05
C LEU A 45 4.25 0.57 17.93
N LEU A 46 3.65 1.71 17.58
CA LEU A 46 2.41 2.16 18.19
C LEU A 46 1.29 1.13 17.93
N THR A 47 0.39 0.95 18.87
CA THR A 47 -0.62 -0.12 18.86
C THR A 47 -1.41 -0.19 17.55
N PHE A 48 -1.73 0.96 16.97
CA PHE A 48 -2.48 1.05 15.71
C PHE A 48 -1.65 0.71 14.45
N GLU A 49 -0.31 0.70 14.55
CA GLU A 49 0.61 0.41 13.44
C GLU A 49 1.20 -1.01 13.48
N GLN A 50 1.10 -1.72 14.61
CA GLN A 50 1.82 -2.97 14.86
C GLN A 50 1.64 -4.03 13.78
N TYR A 51 0.51 -4.02 13.10
CA TYR A 51 0.18 -5.00 12.05
C TYR A 51 0.15 -4.40 10.65
N HIS A 52 0.54 -3.12 10.50
CA HIS A 52 0.52 -2.45 9.20
C HIS A 52 1.49 -3.14 8.22
N THR A 53 0.94 -3.69 7.17
CA THR A 53 1.67 -4.48 6.17
C THR A 53 2.68 -3.65 5.41
N ASP A 54 2.32 -2.43 5.07
CA ASP A 54 3.14 -1.49 4.29
C ASP A 54 4.29 -0.84 5.09
N LEU A 55 4.34 -1.07 6.41
CA LEU A 55 5.52 -0.80 7.23
C LEU A 55 6.50 -1.98 7.25
N GLN A 56 6.03 -3.20 6.99
CA GLN A 56 6.76 -4.44 7.19
C GLN A 56 7.49 -4.93 5.96
N PHE A 57 6.91 -4.72 4.77
CA PHE A 57 7.55 -5.09 3.53
C PHE A 57 7.12 -4.20 2.37
N LEU A 58 7.97 -4.16 1.35
CA LEU A 58 7.74 -3.51 0.07
C LEU A 58 7.83 -4.53 -1.06
N HIS A 59 6.76 -4.72 -1.82
CA HIS A 59 6.80 -5.47 -3.07
C HIS A 59 7.44 -4.59 -4.14
N TYR A 60 8.69 -4.87 -4.49
CA TYR A 60 9.48 -4.02 -5.36
C TYR A 60 9.31 -4.34 -6.84
N ASN A 61 9.40 -5.63 -7.20
CA ASN A 61 9.14 -6.12 -8.55
C ASN A 61 8.78 -7.62 -8.52
N LYS A 62 8.62 -8.24 -9.69
CA LYS A 62 8.24 -9.66 -9.80
C LYS A 62 9.09 -10.59 -8.94
N ASP A 63 10.39 -10.31 -8.87
CA ASP A 63 11.37 -11.23 -8.30
C ASP A 63 11.95 -10.73 -6.98
N LYS A 64 11.54 -9.54 -6.51
CA LYS A 64 12.14 -8.90 -5.32
C LYS A 64 11.13 -8.26 -4.41
N VAL A 65 11.31 -8.48 -3.12
CA VAL A 65 10.69 -7.72 -2.03
C VAL A 65 11.75 -7.26 -1.05
N PHE A 66 11.53 -6.13 -0.41
CA PHE A 66 12.27 -5.70 0.77
C PHE A 66 11.42 -5.98 2.00
N VAL A 67 12.02 -6.43 3.08
CA VAL A 67 11.33 -6.81 4.31
C VAL A 67 12.14 -6.36 5.53
N LEU A 68 11.45 -6.01 6.61
CA LEU A 68 12.09 -5.79 7.89
C LEU A 68 12.66 -7.10 8.44
N LYS A 69 13.85 -7.06 9.02
CA LYS A 69 14.48 -8.25 9.60
C LYS A 69 13.72 -8.83 10.79
N GLU A 70 12.91 -8.01 11.45
CA GLU A 70 12.03 -8.44 12.54
C GLU A 70 10.87 -9.33 12.05
N CYS A 71 10.51 -9.27 10.77
CA CYS A 71 9.38 -10.01 10.19
C CYS A 71 9.79 -11.42 9.72
N THR A 72 10.15 -12.29 10.65
CA THR A 72 10.74 -13.62 10.36
C THR A 72 9.75 -14.58 9.71
N SER A 73 8.53 -14.69 10.21
CA SER A 73 7.50 -15.58 9.65
C SER A 73 6.99 -15.07 8.31
N LEU A 74 6.80 -13.76 8.16
CA LEU A 74 6.42 -13.14 6.89
C LEU A 74 7.49 -13.40 5.84
N LYS A 75 8.77 -13.22 6.18
CA LYS A 75 9.90 -13.50 5.30
C LYS A 75 9.88 -14.94 4.77
N GLU A 76 9.72 -15.93 5.65
CA GLU A 76 9.65 -17.34 5.25
C GLU A 76 8.43 -17.64 4.38
N ASN A 77 7.31 -16.96 4.61
CA ASN A 77 6.14 -17.07 3.76
C ASN A 77 6.35 -16.43 2.38
N LEU A 78 6.97 -15.27 2.30
CA LEU A 78 7.28 -14.58 1.05
C LEU A 78 8.23 -15.38 0.16
N LYS A 79 9.24 -16.05 0.73
CA LYS A 79 10.19 -16.93 0.00
C LYS A 79 9.52 -18.06 -0.78
N LYS A 80 8.32 -18.47 -0.40
CA LYS A 80 7.55 -19.49 -1.14
C LYS A 80 7.04 -19.01 -2.49
N TYR A 81 6.99 -17.70 -2.70
CA TYR A 81 6.36 -17.07 -3.87
C TYR A 81 7.29 -16.10 -4.62
N ILE A 82 8.27 -15.53 -3.92
CA ILE A 82 9.14 -14.48 -4.45
C ILE A 82 10.60 -14.90 -4.28
N PRO A 83 11.39 -14.97 -5.38
CA PRO A 83 12.75 -15.51 -5.35
C PRO A 83 13.71 -14.73 -4.44
N ASN A 84 13.62 -13.41 -4.43
CA ASN A 84 14.57 -12.56 -3.71
C ASN A 84 13.84 -11.77 -2.61
N VAL A 85 13.95 -12.25 -1.39
CA VAL A 85 13.47 -11.56 -0.17
C VAL A 85 14.68 -10.92 0.50
N ILE A 86 14.76 -9.59 0.41
CA ILE A 86 15.92 -8.78 0.85
C ILE A 86 15.56 -8.12 2.17
N GLU A 87 16.34 -8.42 3.20
CA GLU A 87 16.20 -7.73 4.50
C GLU A 87 16.88 -6.36 4.44
N ILE A 88 16.24 -5.34 4.99
CA ILE A 88 16.89 -4.05 5.20
C ILE A 88 17.79 -4.11 6.44
N SER A 89 18.89 -3.35 6.42
CA SER A 89 19.92 -3.40 7.47
C SER A 89 19.51 -2.74 8.78
N LYS A 90 18.69 -1.66 8.69
CA LYS A 90 18.21 -0.92 9.86
C LYS A 90 17.12 -1.69 10.60
N ASN A 91 17.11 -1.58 11.93
CA ASN A 91 16.00 -2.06 12.76
C ASN A 91 14.83 -1.07 12.70
N ILE A 92 13.62 -1.59 12.82
CA ILE A 92 12.46 -0.75 13.02
C ILE A 92 12.47 -0.13 14.42
N GLU A 93 12.06 1.12 14.51
CA GLU A 93 11.91 1.86 15.76
C GLU A 93 10.47 2.38 15.88
N LYS A 94 10.08 2.76 17.09
CA LYS A 94 8.73 3.27 17.39
C LYS A 94 8.45 4.60 16.69
N ASP A 95 9.46 5.47 16.72
CA ASP A 95 9.26 6.87 16.35
C ASP A 95 9.64 7.14 14.90
N TYR A 96 8.89 8.04 14.30
CA TYR A 96 9.19 8.60 12.99
C TYR A 96 10.60 9.25 12.99
N PRO A 97 11.43 9.04 11.97
CA PRO A 97 11.10 8.42 10.68
C PRO A 97 11.42 6.91 10.57
N ASN A 98 11.94 6.28 11.60
CA ASN A 98 12.45 4.91 11.52
C ASN A 98 11.36 3.83 11.55
N ASN A 99 10.10 4.20 11.70
CA ASN A 99 8.96 3.30 11.57
C ASN A 99 8.43 3.16 10.13
N VAL A 100 8.83 4.05 9.18
CA VAL A 100 8.27 4.11 7.81
C VAL A 100 9.25 3.76 6.70
N MET A 101 10.35 3.08 7.03
CA MET A 101 11.47 2.82 6.10
C MET A 101 11.11 2.04 4.83
N LEU A 102 10.01 1.30 4.80
CA LEU A 102 9.50 0.57 3.63
C LEU A 102 8.20 1.15 3.08
N ASN A 103 7.68 2.22 3.69
CA ASN A 103 6.40 2.82 3.32
C ASN A 103 6.54 3.74 2.10
N CYS A 104 6.66 3.14 0.92
CA CYS A 104 6.76 3.82 -0.35
C CYS A 104 5.97 3.10 -1.44
N VAL A 105 5.82 3.74 -2.60
CA VAL A 105 5.08 3.18 -3.74
C VAL A 105 6.02 2.97 -4.91
N VAL A 106 6.20 1.72 -5.33
CA VAL A 106 6.76 1.39 -6.63
C VAL A 106 5.60 1.30 -7.62
N LEU A 107 5.61 2.14 -8.63
CA LEU A 107 4.54 2.25 -9.60
C LEU A 107 5.10 2.38 -11.02
N ASN A 108 5.09 1.26 -11.77
CA ASN A 108 5.66 1.15 -13.10
C ASN A 108 7.16 1.51 -13.12
N ASP A 109 7.51 2.67 -13.63
CA ASP A 109 8.85 3.23 -13.77
C ASP A 109 9.19 4.26 -12.68
N LYS A 110 8.35 4.39 -11.65
CA LYS A 110 8.45 5.42 -10.61
C LYS A 110 8.61 4.80 -9.22
N LEU A 111 9.37 5.49 -8.37
CA LEU A 111 9.37 5.32 -6.92
C LEU A 111 8.85 6.61 -6.28
N ILE A 112 7.68 6.56 -5.66
CA ILE A 112 7.14 7.67 -4.87
C ILE A 112 7.49 7.41 -3.41
N CYS A 113 8.29 8.26 -2.80
CA CYS A 113 8.76 8.09 -1.43
C CYS A 113 9.21 9.41 -0.81
N ASN A 114 9.30 9.43 0.51
CA ASN A 114 10.10 10.44 1.20
C ASN A 114 11.55 9.94 1.25
N THR A 115 12.44 10.54 0.47
CA THR A 115 13.84 10.13 0.35
C THR A 115 14.64 10.27 1.64
N LYS A 116 14.12 10.97 2.65
CA LYS A 116 14.76 11.12 3.97
C LYS A 116 14.40 10.01 4.93
N THR A 117 13.34 9.23 4.64
CA THR A 117 12.82 8.21 5.56
C THR A 117 12.91 6.79 5.02
N ILE A 118 13.00 6.65 3.67
CA ILE A 118 13.08 5.34 3.03
C ILE A 118 14.42 4.66 3.32
N ALA A 119 14.41 3.32 3.40
CA ALA A 119 15.63 2.53 3.54
C ALA A 119 16.60 2.76 2.38
N ASP A 120 17.89 2.89 2.71
CA ASP A 120 18.95 3.15 1.72
C ASP A 120 19.01 2.05 0.65
N GLU A 121 18.76 0.79 1.03
CA GLU A 121 18.74 -0.35 0.11
C GLU A 121 17.67 -0.23 -0.96
N VAL A 122 16.49 0.30 -0.60
CA VAL A 122 15.40 0.55 -1.55
C VAL A 122 15.77 1.68 -2.49
N LEU A 123 16.29 2.79 -1.94
CA LEU A 123 16.66 3.96 -2.74
C LEU A 123 17.78 3.64 -3.73
N GLN A 124 18.83 2.95 -3.28
CA GLN A 124 19.95 2.53 -4.15
C GLN A 124 19.50 1.56 -5.23
N MET A 125 18.60 0.62 -4.91
CA MET A 125 18.03 -0.29 -5.92
C MET A 125 17.22 0.48 -6.96
N ALA A 126 16.40 1.44 -6.56
CA ALA A 126 15.61 2.26 -7.48
C ALA A 126 16.51 3.09 -8.42
N ILE A 127 17.60 3.66 -7.91
CA ILE A 127 18.59 4.39 -8.71
C ILE A 127 19.25 3.42 -9.72
N LYS A 128 19.68 2.24 -9.26
CA LYS A 128 20.29 1.22 -10.12
C LYS A 128 19.34 0.75 -11.23
N ASP A 129 18.07 0.61 -10.92
CA ASP A 129 17.03 0.16 -11.86
C ASP A 129 16.46 1.33 -12.70
N ASN A 130 17.04 2.55 -12.58
CA ASN A 130 16.65 3.78 -13.28
C ASN A 130 15.17 4.14 -13.08
N LEU A 131 14.61 3.90 -11.90
CA LEU A 131 13.27 4.39 -11.58
C LEU A 131 13.29 5.91 -11.41
N LYS A 132 12.25 6.58 -11.90
CA LYS A 132 12.03 7.99 -11.63
C LYS A 132 11.63 8.18 -10.16
N ILE A 133 12.47 8.84 -9.38
CA ILE A 133 12.19 9.11 -7.97
C ILE A 133 11.35 10.36 -7.85
N ILE A 134 10.13 10.23 -7.34
CA ILE A 134 9.25 11.35 -6.99
C ILE A 134 9.33 11.54 -5.47
N ASN A 135 10.08 12.55 -5.05
CA ASN A 135 10.24 12.85 -3.63
C ASN A 135 9.02 13.59 -3.08
N VAL A 136 8.47 13.09 -1.98
CA VAL A 136 7.35 13.68 -1.23
C VAL A 136 7.76 13.96 0.21
N ASN A 137 7.01 14.79 0.93
CA ASN A 137 7.28 15.05 2.36
C ASN A 137 6.59 14.05 3.30
N GLN A 138 5.63 13.26 2.77
CA GLN A 138 4.89 12.25 3.54
C GLN A 138 5.73 10.98 3.69
N GLY A 139 6.05 10.57 4.94
CA GLY A 139 6.77 9.33 5.23
C GLY A 139 5.86 8.10 5.09
N TYR A 140 4.59 8.19 5.49
CA TYR A 140 3.59 7.15 5.25
C TYR A 140 3.07 7.19 3.80
N THR A 141 4.00 7.11 2.86
CA THR A 141 3.71 7.34 1.43
C THR A 141 2.76 6.28 0.86
N LYS A 142 2.96 4.98 1.19
CA LYS A 142 2.09 3.90 0.70
C LYS A 142 0.70 3.98 1.34
N CYS A 143 0.63 4.17 2.64
CA CYS A 143 -0.64 4.35 3.36
C CYS A 143 -1.44 5.52 2.77
N SER A 144 -0.78 6.61 2.38
CA SER A 144 -1.42 7.82 1.88
C SER A 144 -1.81 7.76 0.41
N ASN A 145 -1.41 6.72 -0.33
CA ASN A 145 -1.65 6.56 -1.77
C ASN A 145 -2.57 5.39 -2.10
N CYS A 146 -3.79 5.68 -2.49
CA CYS A 146 -4.67 4.70 -3.13
C CYS A 146 -4.33 4.62 -4.63
N ILE A 147 -3.84 3.45 -5.06
CA ILE A 147 -3.34 3.22 -6.42
C ILE A 147 -4.50 2.83 -7.32
N VAL A 148 -4.80 3.65 -8.33
CA VAL A 148 -5.86 3.39 -9.32
C VAL A 148 -5.32 2.60 -10.51
N ASN A 149 -4.22 3.09 -11.11
CA ASN A 149 -3.45 2.38 -12.15
C ASN A 149 -2.01 2.90 -12.18
N GLU A 150 -1.24 2.55 -13.21
CA GLU A 150 0.17 2.96 -13.38
C GLU A 150 0.39 4.47 -13.50
N ASN A 151 -0.65 5.25 -13.79
CA ASN A 151 -0.58 6.69 -14.01
C ASN A 151 -1.64 7.46 -13.21
N ALA A 152 -2.30 6.82 -12.24
CA ALA A 152 -3.35 7.47 -11.47
C ALA A 152 -3.37 7.02 -10.00
N ILE A 153 -3.43 7.99 -9.10
CA ILE A 153 -3.52 7.80 -7.64
C ILE A 153 -4.58 8.71 -7.02
N ILE A 154 -5.09 8.32 -5.86
CA ILE A 154 -5.94 9.14 -5.01
C ILE A 154 -5.23 9.35 -3.68
N THR A 155 -5.20 10.58 -3.19
CA THR A 155 -4.56 10.92 -1.91
C THR A 155 -5.27 12.06 -1.20
N SER A 156 -5.20 12.12 0.11
CA SER A 156 -5.59 13.29 0.90
C SER A 156 -4.37 14.18 1.29
N ASP A 157 -3.16 13.74 0.96
CA ASP A 157 -1.93 14.46 1.28
C ASP A 157 -1.56 15.49 0.21
N LYS A 158 -1.49 16.76 0.61
CA LYS A 158 -1.17 17.87 -0.30
C LYS A 158 0.26 17.82 -0.83
N SER A 159 1.21 17.25 -0.08
CA SER A 159 2.60 17.16 -0.55
C SER A 159 2.72 16.12 -1.66
N ILE A 160 2.04 14.98 -1.52
CA ILE A 160 1.94 13.95 -2.55
C ILE A 160 1.27 14.51 -3.80
N TYR A 161 0.10 15.16 -3.64
CA TYR A 161 -0.61 15.79 -4.75
C TYR A 161 0.30 16.76 -5.53
N ASN A 162 0.97 17.67 -4.83
CA ASN A 162 1.83 18.67 -5.47
C ASN A 162 3.04 18.06 -6.18
N SER A 163 3.65 17.02 -5.61
CA SER A 163 4.82 16.36 -6.21
C SER A 163 4.45 15.45 -7.39
N CYS A 164 3.26 14.83 -7.37
CA CYS A 164 2.89 13.82 -8.36
C CYS A 164 2.06 14.36 -9.53
N ARG A 165 1.31 15.45 -9.38
CA ARG A 165 0.34 15.93 -10.38
C ARG A 165 0.90 16.33 -11.75
N ASN A 166 2.19 16.58 -11.85
CA ASN A 166 2.86 16.85 -13.13
C ASN A 166 3.39 15.56 -13.79
N GLU A 167 3.32 14.43 -13.09
CA GLU A 167 3.89 13.14 -13.48
C GLU A 167 2.84 12.06 -13.73
N MET A 168 1.65 12.28 -13.18
CA MET A 168 0.51 11.35 -13.28
C MET A 168 -0.79 12.06 -12.88
N ASP A 169 -1.91 11.42 -13.13
CA ASP A 169 -3.20 11.90 -12.68
C ASP A 169 -3.35 11.70 -11.16
N VAL A 170 -3.70 12.77 -10.45
CA VAL A 170 -3.85 12.72 -8.99
C VAL A 170 -5.17 13.35 -8.58
N LEU A 171 -6.01 12.57 -7.90
CA LEU A 171 -7.19 13.11 -7.23
C LEU A 171 -6.85 13.45 -5.79
N LEU A 172 -7.00 14.73 -5.43
CA LEU A 172 -6.90 15.18 -4.04
C LEU A 172 -8.29 15.12 -3.39
N ILE A 173 -8.41 14.37 -2.30
CA ILE A 173 -9.66 14.20 -1.54
C ILE A 173 -9.56 14.82 -0.14
N ARG A 174 -10.71 14.96 0.52
CA ARG A 174 -10.78 15.40 1.92
C ARG A 174 -10.19 14.34 2.86
N GLN A 175 -9.52 14.80 3.88
CA GLN A 175 -8.94 14.03 4.96
C GLN A 175 -9.95 13.82 6.09
N GLY A 176 -9.79 12.76 6.92
CA GLY A 176 -10.56 12.58 8.14
C GLY A 176 -11.74 11.61 8.05
N TYR A 177 -11.94 10.93 6.92
CA TYR A 177 -13.09 10.05 6.67
C TYR A 177 -12.71 8.56 6.56
N ILE A 178 -11.55 8.21 7.08
CA ILE A 178 -11.05 6.82 7.17
C ILE A 178 -10.65 6.61 8.62
N GLU A 179 -11.16 5.56 9.23
CA GLU A 179 -10.87 5.24 10.62
C GLU A 179 -9.48 4.60 10.78
N LEU A 180 -8.79 5.00 11.83
CA LEU A 180 -7.62 4.32 12.37
C LEU A 180 -7.70 4.45 13.91
N PRO A 181 -8.19 3.42 14.62
CA PRO A 181 -8.41 3.48 16.05
C PRO A 181 -7.14 3.86 16.81
N GLY A 182 -7.22 4.92 17.62
CA GLY A 182 -6.07 5.47 18.35
C GLY A 182 -5.43 6.70 17.72
N THR A 183 -5.98 7.17 16.59
CA THR A 183 -5.57 8.39 15.89
C THR A 183 -6.79 9.20 15.47
N ASP A 184 -6.56 10.42 14.94
CA ASP A 184 -7.65 11.26 14.45
C ASP A 184 -8.25 10.73 13.14
N TYR A 185 -7.46 10.05 12.30
CA TYR A 185 -7.87 9.47 11.01
C TYR A 185 -6.80 8.52 10.46
N GLY A 186 -7.23 7.65 9.56
CA GLY A 186 -6.38 6.79 8.74
C GLY A 186 -6.22 7.31 7.30
N PHE A 187 -5.52 6.54 6.48
CA PHE A 187 -5.17 6.89 5.11
C PHE A 187 -5.89 6.01 4.08
N ILE A 188 -6.20 6.59 2.93
CA ILE A 188 -6.94 5.89 1.86
C ILE A 188 -6.15 4.74 1.22
N GLY A 189 -4.84 4.85 1.13
CA GLY A 189 -3.99 3.77 0.63
C GLY A 189 -3.89 2.60 1.62
N GLY A 190 -3.97 2.89 2.93
CA GLY A 190 -4.02 1.88 3.99
C GLY A 190 -5.34 1.13 4.05
N SER A 191 -6.41 1.68 3.46
CA SER A 191 -7.75 1.11 3.40
C SER A 191 -8.15 0.57 2.02
N SER A 192 -7.18 0.38 1.09
CA SER A 192 -7.48 -0.01 -0.29
C SER A 192 -6.43 -0.89 -0.93
N PHE A 193 -6.82 -1.65 -1.98
CA PHE A 193 -5.91 -2.39 -2.85
C PHE A 193 -6.52 -2.66 -4.23
N LYS A 194 -5.67 -2.88 -5.23
CA LYS A 194 -6.10 -3.39 -6.54
C LYS A 194 -6.30 -4.90 -6.46
N TYR A 195 -7.52 -5.36 -6.73
CA TYR A 195 -7.84 -6.79 -6.83
C TYR A 195 -7.45 -7.36 -8.20
N ASN A 196 -7.69 -6.59 -9.25
CA ASN A 196 -7.26 -6.87 -10.61
C ASN A 196 -7.09 -5.57 -11.38
N ARG A 197 -6.84 -5.65 -12.69
CA ARG A 197 -6.66 -4.47 -13.55
C ARG A 197 -7.78 -3.44 -13.40
N ASN A 198 -9.02 -3.89 -13.30
CA ASN A 198 -10.21 -3.05 -13.40
C ASN A 198 -10.95 -2.86 -12.07
N THR A 199 -10.52 -3.52 -10.97
CA THR A 199 -11.23 -3.46 -9.69
C THR A 199 -10.33 -2.92 -8.59
N LEU A 200 -10.77 -1.83 -7.97
CA LEU A 200 -10.19 -1.22 -6.78
C LEU A 200 -11.09 -1.54 -5.58
N VAL A 201 -10.53 -2.18 -4.57
CA VAL A 201 -11.25 -2.68 -3.40
C VAL A 201 -10.92 -1.82 -2.19
N PHE A 202 -11.95 -1.52 -1.38
CA PHE A 202 -11.85 -0.77 -0.13
C PHE A 202 -12.27 -1.63 1.06
N THR A 203 -11.67 -1.41 2.21
CA THR A 203 -11.97 -2.13 3.47
C THR A 203 -13.38 -1.88 3.99
N GLY A 204 -13.97 -0.71 3.66
CA GLY A 204 -15.31 -0.29 4.03
C GLY A 204 -16.07 0.32 2.87
N ASN A 205 -17.24 0.86 3.15
CA ASN A 205 -18.14 1.44 2.15
C ASN A 205 -17.62 2.80 1.67
N ILE A 206 -16.99 2.82 0.49
CA ILE A 206 -16.47 4.04 -0.14
C ILE A 206 -17.56 5.10 -0.39
N LYS A 207 -18.84 4.72 -0.48
CA LYS A 207 -19.96 5.66 -0.67
C LYS A 207 -20.18 6.56 0.54
N LEU A 208 -19.66 6.18 1.70
CA LEU A 208 -19.70 7.03 2.91
C LEU A 208 -18.67 8.17 2.88
N HIS A 209 -17.69 8.11 1.96
CA HIS A 209 -16.74 9.21 1.82
C HIS A 209 -17.39 10.42 1.15
N PRO A 210 -17.23 11.64 1.70
CA PRO A 210 -17.91 12.83 1.15
C PRO A 210 -17.46 13.21 -0.28
N ASP A 211 -16.32 12.70 -0.74
CA ASP A 211 -15.83 12.87 -2.11
C ASP A 211 -16.13 11.66 -3.01
N TYR A 212 -17.08 10.80 -2.61
CA TYR A 212 -17.39 9.57 -3.35
C TYR A 212 -17.64 9.79 -4.84
N GLU A 213 -18.42 10.79 -5.22
CA GLU A 213 -18.73 11.04 -6.64
C GLU A 213 -17.46 11.45 -7.44
N SER A 214 -16.54 12.20 -6.82
CA SER A 214 -15.26 12.53 -7.44
C SER A 214 -14.36 11.31 -7.56
N ILE A 215 -14.29 10.48 -6.51
CA ILE A 215 -13.54 9.22 -6.50
C ILE A 215 -14.07 8.26 -7.57
N LYS A 216 -15.39 8.11 -7.65
CA LYS A 216 -16.08 7.27 -8.64
C LYS A 216 -15.78 7.72 -10.07
N SER A 217 -15.98 9.02 -10.34
CA SER A 217 -15.72 9.59 -11.67
C SER A 217 -14.25 9.45 -12.07
N PHE A 218 -13.34 9.71 -11.12
CA PHE A 218 -11.89 9.53 -11.36
C PHE A 218 -11.54 8.08 -11.67
N ALA A 219 -12.03 7.11 -10.90
CA ALA A 219 -11.80 5.69 -11.15
C ALA A 219 -12.38 5.26 -12.51
N GLN A 220 -13.59 5.69 -12.85
CA GLN A 220 -14.25 5.39 -14.13
C GLN A 220 -13.47 5.94 -15.32
N ASN A 221 -12.90 7.14 -15.24
CA ASN A 221 -12.04 7.72 -16.29
C ASN A 221 -10.78 6.88 -16.53
N HIS A 222 -10.38 6.07 -15.55
CA HIS A 222 -9.27 5.12 -15.64
C HIS A 222 -9.72 3.66 -15.88
N ASN A 223 -10.99 3.42 -16.24
CA ASN A 223 -11.59 2.09 -16.43
C ASN A 223 -11.47 1.19 -15.20
N VAL A 224 -11.67 1.77 -14.01
CA VAL A 224 -11.62 1.07 -12.73
C VAL A 224 -12.96 1.17 -12.02
N GLU A 225 -13.45 0.02 -11.59
CA GLU A 225 -14.64 -0.11 -10.75
C GLU A 225 -14.27 -0.13 -9.27
N LEU A 226 -15.14 0.41 -8.44
CA LEU A 226 -14.97 0.46 -6.99
C LEU A 226 -15.76 -0.66 -6.33
N PHE A 227 -15.12 -1.38 -5.42
CA PHE A 227 -15.73 -2.46 -4.64
C PHE A 227 -15.49 -2.24 -3.15
N SER A 228 -16.51 -2.42 -2.32
CA SER A 228 -16.46 -2.29 -0.87
C SER A 228 -16.57 -3.67 -0.21
N LEU A 229 -15.65 -4.01 0.69
CA LEU A 229 -15.66 -5.30 1.41
C LEU A 229 -16.77 -5.35 2.47
N THR A 230 -17.09 -4.20 3.08
CA THR A 230 -18.11 -4.08 4.12
C THR A 230 -18.98 -2.83 3.91
N GLU A 231 -20.08 -2.75 4.63
CA GLU A 231 -20.97 -1.56 4.62
C GLU A 231 -20.54 -0.50 5.69
N ASN A 232 -19.55 -0.81 6.51
CA ASN A 232 -19.04 0.07 7.55
C ASN A 232 -18.14 1.18 6.96
N THR A 233 -17.78 2.17 7.77
CA THR A 233 -16.75 3.15 7.43
C THR A 233 -15.43 2.44 7.07
N MET A 234 -14.69 3.00 6.12
CA MET A 234 -13.38 2.48 5.76
C MET A 234 -12.42 2.54 6.97
N ILE A 235 -11.67 1.47 7.14
CA ILE A 235 -10.63 1.39 8.18
C ILE A 235 -9.26 1.19 7.52
N ASP A 236 -8.29 1.97 7.96
CA ASP A 236 -6.88 1.80 7.60
C ASP A 236 -6.30 0.61 8.39
N ILE A 237 -5.81 -0.39 7.67
CA ILE A 237 -5.18 -1.59 8.23
C ILE A 237 -3.72 -1.74 7.77
N GLY A 238 -3.13 -0.66 7.25
CA GLY A 238 -1.79 -0.66 6.71
C GLY A 238 -1.67 -1.36 5.37
N SER A 239 -2.66 -1.18 4.51
CA SER A 239 -2.75 -1.72 3.14
C SER A 239 -2.98 -3.24 3.06
N ILE A 240 -3.56 -3.65 1.93
CA ILE A 240 -3.60 -5.04 1.45
C ILE A 240 -2.70 -5.09 0.22
N ILE A 241 -1.66 -5.91 0.23
CA ILE A 241 -0.64 -5.90 -0.82
C ILE A 241 -0.68 -7.20 -1.62
N PRO A 242 -1.13 -7.18 -2.89
CA PRO A 242 -1.08 -8.34 -3.76
C PRO A 242 0.37 -8.77 -4.05
N ILE A 243 0.63 -10.08 -3.99
CA ILE A 243 1.94 -10.65 -4.29
C ILE A 243 1.91 -11.70 -5.40
N VAL A 244 0.74 -12.33 -5.64
CA VAL A 244 0.53 -13.30 -6.74
C VAL A 244 -0.82 -13.03 -7.39
N TRP A 245 -0.86 -13.06 -8.74
CA TRP A 245 -2.05 -12.97 -9.59
C TRP A 245 -1.91 -13.73 -10.92
#